data_af586cb66d2598421727487025d274f1
#
_entry.id   af586cb66d2598421727487025d274f1
#
_cell.length_a   1.000
_cell.length_b   1.000
_cell.length_c   1.000
_cell.angle_alpha   90.00
_cell.angle_beta   90.00
_cell.angle_gamma   90.00
#
_symmetry.space_group_name_H-M   'P 1'
#
loop_
_entity.id
_entity.type
_entity.pdbx_description
1 polymer ?
#
loop_
_entity_poly.entity_id
_entity_poly.type
_entity_poly.pdbx_seq_one_letter_code
_entity_poly.pdbx_strand_id
1 'polypeptide(L)'
;MNESVRFEDKVVIITGAGGGLGRAHALLFAKQGAKVLVNDLGGSAQGEGANASAADRVVADIREAGGVAEANHDSVTDGDKLVQHALDVFGRVDVVVNNAGILRDKTFHKMEDADWDLVYRVHVEGAYKVTRAAWP
;
A
#
# COMPACT_ATOMS: atom_id res chain seq x y z
N MET A 1 -2.50 -10.63 31.01
CA MET A 1 -1.32 -10.28 30.20
C MET A 1 -1.75 -10.12 28.77
N ASN A 2 -1.60 -8.95 28.23
CA ASN A 2 -1.80 -8.78 26.79
C ASN A 2 -0.54 -9.29 26.09
N GLU A 3 -0.60 -10.52 25.60
CA GLU A 3 0.38 -10.96 24.62
C GLU A 3 0.13 -10.11 23.38
N SER A 4 1.01 -9.15 23.12
CA SER A 4 0.93 -8.35 21.90
C SER A 4 1.19 -9.28 20.72
N VAL A 5 0.30 -9.25 19.75
CA VAL A 5 0.50 -9.97 18.49
C VAL A 5 1.79 -9.49 17.84
N ARG A 6 2.68 -10.41 17.46
CA ARG A 6 3.98 -10.10 16.88
C ARG A 6 4.08 -10.61 15.45
N PHE A 7 4.83 -9.90 14.64
CA PHE A 7 5.01 -10.20 13.22
C PHE A 7 6.50 -10.27 12.83
N GLU A 8 7.36 -10.72 13.77
CA GLU A 8 8.79 -10.89 13.48
C GLU A 8 8.98 -11.79 12.25
N ASP A 9 9.87 -11.37 11.36
CA ASP A 9 10.21 -12.06 10.12
C ASP A 9 9.07 -12.19 9.11
N LYS A 10 7.94 -11.53 9.34
CA LYS A 10 6.86 -11.45 8.37
C LYS A 10 7.05 -10.24 7.47
N VAL A 11 6.70 -10.40 6.22
CA VAL A 11 6.71 -9.33 5.21
C VAL A 11 5.29 -8.91 4.89
N VAL A 12 5.03 -7.64 5.05
CA VAL A 12 3.70 -7.03 4.86
C VAL A 12 3.76 -6.01 3.75
N ILE A 13 2.89 -6.15 2.76
CA ILE A 13 2.66 -5.13 1.73
C ILE A 13 1.42 -4.35 2.13
N ILE A 14 1.53 -3.02 2.14
CA ILE A 14 0.38 -2.13 2.38
C ILE A 14 0.30 -1.15 1.23
N THR A 15 -0.78 -1.20 0.48
CA THR A 15 -1.02 -0.26 -0.62
C THR A 15 -1.67 1.02 -0.11
N GLY A 16 -1.36 2.14 -0.75
CA GLY A 16 -1.86 3.44 -0.30
C GLY A 16 -1.37 3.85 1.07
N ALA A 17 -0.15 3.46 1.43
CA ALA A 17 0.38 3.59 2.79
C ALA A 17 1.14 4.90 3.05
N GLY A 18 1.14 5.84 2.11
CA GLY A 18 1.80 7.14 2.28
C GLY A 18 1.06 8.10 3.21
N GLY A 19 -0.13 7.78 3.66
CA GLY A 19 -0.92 8.61 4.55
C GLY A 19 -2.12 7.89 5.13
N GLY A 20 -2.87 8.56 5.99
CA GLY A 20 -4.13 8.08 6.55
C GLY A 20 -4.04 6.72 7.23
N LEU A 21 -5.05 5.88 6.97
CA LEU A 21 -5.14 4.54 7.57
C LEU A 21 -3.98 3.64 7.14
N GLY A 22 -3.57 3.71 5.86
CA GLY A 22 -2.45 2.90 5.37
C GLY A 22 -1.16 3.21 6.09
N ARG A 23 -0.86 4.49 6.33
CA ARG A 23 0.28 4.91 7.14
C ARG A 23 0.19 4.36 8.57
N ALA A 24 -0.97 4.47 9.20
CA ALA A 24 -1.18 3.94 10.56
C ALA A 24 -0.94 2.43 10.62
N HIS A 25 -1.43 1.68 9.64
CA HIS A 25 -1.18 0.24 9.53
C HIS A 25 0.31 -0.04 9.36
N ALA A 26 1.00 0.69 8.48
CA ALA A 26 2.43 0.49 8.22
C ALA A 26 3.26 0.69 9.50
N LEU A 27 2.99 1.76 10.23
CA LEU A 27 3.68 2.04 11.49
C LEU A 27 3.42 0.95 12.53
N LEU A 28 2.18 0.48 12.64
CA LEU A 28 1.82 -0.56 13.61
C LEU A 28 2.46 -1.90 13.28
N PHE A 29 2.39 -2.35 12.02
CA PHE A 29 3.04 -3.60 11.62
C PHE A 29 4.55 -3.55 11.84
N ALA A 30 5.19 -2.45 11.48
CA ALA A 30 6.62 -2.27 11.71
C ALA A 30 6.98 -2.31 13.20
N LYS A 31 6.17 -1.66 14.04
CA LYS A 31 6.33 -1.69 15.49
C LYS A 31 6.21 -3.11 16.06
N GLN A 32 5.40 -3.94 15.45
CA GLN A 32 5.21 -5.34 15.84
C GLN A 32 6.26 -6.30 15.22
N GLY A 33 7.26 -5.78 14.55
CA GLY A 33 8.41 -6.55 14.06
C GLY A 33 8.36 -6.93 12.58
N ALA A 34 7.32 -6.56 11.84
CA ALA A 34 7.22 -6.84 10.41
C ALA A 34 8.20 -6.02 9.59
N LYS A 35 8.59 -6.58 8.44
CA LYS A 35 9.23 -5.83 7.35
C LYS A 35 8.11 -5.33 6.44
N VAL A 36 8.04 -4.03 6.21
CA VAL A 36 6.90 -3.41 5.52
C VAL A 36 7.32 -2.82 4.19
N LEU A 37 6.65 -3.24 3.12
CA LEU A 37 6.70 -2.53 1.85
C LEU A 37 5.60 -1.46 1.87
N VAL A 38 6.00 -0.22 1.92
CA VAL A 38 5.12 0.94 1.94
C VAL A 38 4.88 1.38 0.50
N ASN A 39 3.75 0.99 -0.05
CA ASN A 39 3.37 1.37 -1.41
C ASN A 39 2.50 2.63 -1.38
N ASP A 40 2.85 3.59 -2.20
CA ASP A 40 2.02 4.75 -2.52
C ASP A 40 2.44 5.33 -3.85
N LEU A 41 1.50 5.46 -4.79
CA LEU A 41 1.75 6.13 -6.06
C LEU A 41 2.00 7.63 -5.86
N GLY A 42 1.49 8.17 -4.74
CA GLY A 42 1.73 9.55 -4.35
C GLY A 42 0.79 10.56 -4.99
N GLY A 43 -0.33 10.13 -5.51
CA GLY A 43 -1.37 11.05 -5.99
C GLY A 43 -2.17 11.67 -4.85
N SER A 44 -3.03 12.63 -5.20
CA SER A 44 -4.03 13.16 -4.28
C SER A 44 -5.09 12.11 -3.95
N ALA A 45 -5.96 12.39 -2.98
CA ALA A 45 -7.11 11.54 -2.67
C ALA A 45 -8.04 11.34 -3.88
N GLN A 46 -7.99 12.24 -4.86
CA GLN A 46 -8.70 12.15 -6.13
C GLN A 46 -7.95 11.33 -7.18
N GLY A 47 -6.76 10.82 -6.87
CA GLY A 47 -5.97 9.97 -7.76
C GLY A 47 -5.19 10.72 -8.83
N GLU A 48 -4.98 12.01 -8.66
CA GLU A 48 -4.25 12.86 -9.61
C GLU A 48 -2.79 13.03 -9.20
N GLY A 49 -1.91 12.93 -10.18
CA GLY A 49 -0.48 13.14 -9.99
C GLY A 49 0.19 11.97 -9.27
N ALA A 50 1.49 12.09 -9.12
CA ALA A 50 2.33 11.16 -8.36
C ALA A 50 3.33 11.95 -7.53
N ASN A 51 3.47 11.59 -6.25
CA ASN A 51 4.43 12.18 -5.33
C ASN A 51 5.08 11.08 -4.49
N ALA A 52 6.24 10.63 -4.93
CA ALA A 52 7.00 9.56 -4.29
C ALA A 52 7.32 9.84 -2.81
N SER A 53 7.40 11.11 -2.44
CA SER A 53 7.81 11.51 -1.08
C SER A 53 6.86 11.05 0.03
N ALA A 54 5.59 10.74 -0.27
CA ALA A 54 4.64 10.27 0.75
C ALA A 54 5.07 8.92 1.33
N ALA A 55 5.35 7.94 0.46
CA ALA A 55 5.86 6.63 0.90
C ALA A 55 7.23 6.77 1.56
N ASP A 56 8.11 7.57 1.00
CA ASP A 56 9.46 7.78 1.51
C ASP A 56 9.46 8.34 2.93
N ARG A 57 8.55 9.25 3.23
CA ARG A 57 8.41 9.82 4.59
C ARG A 57 7.98 8.76 5.60
N VAL A 58 7.03 7.90 5.23
CA VAL A 58 6.60 6.82 6.12
C VAL A 58 7.73 5.83 6.38
N VAL A 59 8.49 5.48 5.34
CA VAL A 59 9.67 4.62 5.47
C VAL A 59 10.71 5.25 6.40
N ALA A 60 10.97 6.54 6.25
CA ALA A 60 11.89 7.26 7.13
C ALA A 60 11.43 7.21 8.60
N ASP A 61 10.14 7.44 8.85
CA ASP A 61 9.56 7.37 10.19
C ASP A 61 9.71 5.98 10.81
N ILE A 62 9.46 4.93 10.01
CA ILE A 62 9.61 3.54 10.46
C ILE A 62 11.08 3.24 10.80
N ARG A 63 12.00 3.64 9.94
CA ARG A 63 13.45 3.41 10.15
C ARG A 63 13.97 4.18 11.35
N GLU A 64 13.53 5.40 11.55
CA GLU A 64 13.90 6.22 12.71
C GLU A 64 13.44 5.55 14.02
N ALA A 65 12.28 4.90 14.01
CA ALA A 65 11.76 4.14 15.15
C ALA A 65 12.41 2.75 15.32
N GLY A 66 13.40 2.39 14.49
CA GLY A 66 14.12 1.12 14.56
C GLY A 66 13.49 -0.02 13.76
N GLY A 67 12.45 0.25 12.97
CA GLY A 67 11.79 -0.73 12.11
C GLY A 67 12.45 -0.92 10.76
N VAL A 68 11.91 -1.87 9.99
CA VAL A 68 12.38 -2.19 8.64
C VAL A 68 11.28 -1.90 7.64
N ALA A 69 11.57 -1.06 6.67
CA ALA A 69 10.62 -0.70 5.62
C ALA A 69 11.33 -0.33 4.32
N GLU A 70 10.63 -0.47 3.23
CA GLU A 70 11.06 -0.06 1.90
C GLU A 70 9.90 0.63 1.20
N ALA A 71 10.19 1.68 0.42
CA ALA A 71 9.17 2.41 -0.32
C ALA A 71 8.96 1.79 -1.71
N ASN A 72 7.71 1.77 -2.16
CA ASN A 72 7.33 1.37 -3.50
C ASN A 72 6.37 2.40 -4.09
N HIS A 73 6.59 2.77 -5.35
CA HIS A 73 5.81 3.82 -6.03
C HIS A 73 5.04 3.30 -7.23
N ASP A 74 4.90 1.99 -7.38
CA ASP A 74 4.13 1.39 -8.46
C ASP A 74 2.63 1.58 -8.26
N SER A 75 1.90 1.64 -9.38
CA SER A 75 0.43 1.58 -9.33
C SER A 75 -0.02 0.20 -8.87
N VAL A 76 -1.13 0.13 -8.13
CA VAL A 76 -1.74 -1.15 -7.76
C VAL A 76 -2.20 -1.95 -8.97
N THR A 77 -2.40 -1.33 -10.13
CA THR A 77 -2.69 -2.04 -11.37
C THR A 77 -1.47 -2.75 -11.95
N ASP A 78 -0.29 -2.42 -11.48
CA ASP A 78 0.98 -3.13 -11.75
C ASP A 78 1.35 -4.04 -10.57
N GLY A 79 0.39 -4.81 -10.08
CA GLY A 79 0.54 -5.65 -8.90
C GLY A 79 1.71 -6.62 -8.96
N ASP A 80 2.03 -7.14 -10.13
CA ASP A 80 3.18 -8.01 -10.37
C ASP A 80 4.50 -7.31 -10.04
N LYS A 81 4.68 -6.08 -10.47
CA LYS A 81 5.89 -5.27 -10.18
C LYS A 81 5.98 -4.96 -8.68
N LEU A 82 4.86 -4.59 -8.09
CA LEU A 82 4.78 -4.24 -6.68
C LEU A 82 5.17 -5.43 -5.80
N VAL A 83 4.61 -6.60 -6.07
CA VAL A 83 4.92 -7.84 -5.34
C VAL A 83 6.36 -8.29 -5.61
N GLN A 84 6.83 -8.18 -6.85
CA GLN A 84 8.21 -8.54 -7.18
C GLN A 84 9.21 -7.69 -6.39
N HIS A 85 8.92 -6.41 -6.20
CA HIS A 85 9.76 -5.53 -5.37
C HIS A 85 9.88 -6.04 -3.94
N ALA A 86 8.77 -6.48 -3.33
CA ALA A 86 8.81 -7.07 -1.98
C ALA A 86 9.65 -8.35 -1.95
N LEU A 87 9.52 -9.20 -2.96
CA LEU A 87 10.30 -10.44 -3.08
C LEU A 87 11.78 -10.13 -3.26
N ASP A 88 12.13 -9.15 -4.06
CA ASP A 88 13.53 -8.77 -4.31
C ASP A 88 14.21 -8.21 -3.05
N VAL A 89 13.50 -7.41 -2.26
CA VAL A 89 14.05 -6.75 -1.07
C VAL A 89 13.99 -7.64 0.16
N PHE A 90 12.87 -8.35 0.37
CA PHE A 90 12.61 -9.10 1.60
C PHE A 90 12.53 -10.61 1.43
N GLY A 91 12.44 -11.10 0.21
CA GLY A 91 12.47 -12.54 -0.10
C GLY A 91 11.15 -13.30 0.09
N ARG A 92 10.11 -12.67 0.62
CA ARG A 92 8.81 -13.31 0.87
C ARG A 92 7.68 -12.28 0.98
N VAL A 93 6.45 -12.74 0.92
CA VAL A 93 5.25 -11.94 1.26
C VAL A 93 4.33 -12.80 2.11
N ASP A 94 3.96 -12.30 3.27
CA ASP A 94 3.08 -13.01 4.22
C ASP A 94 1.69 -12.37 4.32
N VAL A 95 1.62 -11.05 4.22
CA VAL A 95 0.38 -10.28 4.38
C VAL A 95 0.28 -9.21 3.30
N VAL A 96 -0.89 -9.08 2.72
CA VAL A 96 -1.23 -7.96 1.82
C VAL A 96 -2.41 -7.21 2.41
N VAL A 97 -2.25 -5.91 2.60
CA VAL A 97 -3.33 -5.00 2.99
C VAL A 97 -3.68 -4.13 1.78
N ASN A 98 -4.77 -4.47 1.12
CA ASN A 98 -5.29 -3.71 -0.01
C ASN A 98 -6.03 -2.48 0.50
N ASN A 99 -5.28 -1.44 0.85
CA ASN A 99 -5.80 -0.21 1.42
C ASN A 99 -5.92 0.92 0.39
N ALA A 100 -5.20 0.86 -0.72
CA ALA A 100 -5.24 1.92 -1.73
C ALA A 100 -6.67 2.21 -2.20
N GLY A 101 -7.00 3.49 -2.28
CA GLY A 101 -8.30 3.95 -2.74
C GLY A 101 -8.26 5.41 -3.13
N ILE A 102 -9.21 5.80 -3.96
CA ILE A 102 -9.42 7.18 -4.39
C ILE A 102 -10.89 7.53 -4.33
N LEU A 103 -11.17 8.82 -4.34
CA LEU A 103 -12.52 9.36 -4.33
C LEU A 103 -12.80 10.14 -5.62
N ARG A 104 -13.98 9.92 -6.18
CA ARG A 104 -14.56 10.65 -7.31
C ARG A 104 -16.03 10.93 -7.00
N ASP A 105 -16.27 11.69 -5.93
CA ASP A 105 -17.62 11.94 -5.44
C ASP A 105 -18.37 12.90 -6.37
N LYS A 106 -19.35 12.36 -7.05
CA LYS A 106 -20.28 13.09 -7.91
C LYS A 106 -21.66 12.49 -7.82
N THR A 107 -22.69 13.30 -8.07
CA THR A 107 -24.02 12.74 -8.22
C THR A 107 -24.05 11.76 -9.38
N PHE A 108 -24.82 10.69 -9.25
CA PHE A 108 -24.80 9.58 -10.21
C PHE A 108 -24.92 10.03 -11.67
N HIS A 109 -25.88 10.92 -11.96
CA HIS A 109 -26.12 11.39 -13.32
C HIS A 109 -25.05 12.34 -13.89
N LYS A 110 -24.16 12.85 -13.04
CA LYS A 110 -23.03 13.71 -13.44
C LYS A 110 -21.70 12.97 -13.47
N MET A 111 -21.71 11.70 -13.09
CA MET A 111 -20.50 10.87 -13.10
C MET A 111 -20.12 10.56 -14.54
N GLU A 112 -18.86 10.77 -14.87
CA GLU A 112 -18.31 10.44 -16.17
C GLU A 112 -17.69 9.04 -16.13
N ASP A 113 -17.61 8.38 -17.29
CA ASP A 113 -17.02 7.05 -17.42
C ASP A 113 -15.59 7.02 -16.90
N ALA A 114 -14.82 8.09 -17.11
CA ALA A 114 -13.44 8.19 -16.61
C ALA A 114 -13.38 8.16 -15.07
N ASP A 115 -14.36 8.78 -14.39
CA ASP A 115 -14.42 8.73 -12.91
C ASP A 115 -14.75 7.32 -12.43
N TRP A 116 -15.73 6.68 -13.05
CA TRP A 116 -16.12 5.30 -12.75
C TRP A 116 -14.94 4.34 -12.98
N ASP A 117 -14.33 4.42 -14.15
CA ASP A 117 -13.25 3.53 -14.55
C ASP A 117 -12.04 3.63 -13.62
N LEU A 118 -11.69 4.85 -13.21
CA LEU A 118 -10.55 5.07 -12.35
C LEU A 118 -10.79 4.50 -10.93
N VAL A 119 -11.96 4.73 -10.36
CA VAL A 119 -12.34 4.19 -9.05
C VAL A 119 -12.36 2.66 -9.10
N TYR A 120 -12.97 2.08 -10.12
CA TYR A 120 -13.00 0.63 -10.33
C TYR A 120 -11.59 0.05 -10.47
N ARG A 121 -10.76 0.69 -11.27
CA ARG A 121 -9.39 0.25 -11.53
C ARG A 121 -8.56 0.23 -10.26
N VAL A 122 -8.65 1.25 -9.43
CA VAL A 122 -7.88 1.31 -8.19
C VAL A 122 -8.42 0.34 -7.14
N HIS A 123 -9.73 0.39 -6.87
CA HIS A 123 -10.33 -0.38 -5.76
C HIS A 123 -10.52 -1.86 -6.08
N VAL A 124 -10.91 -2.21 -7.31
CA VAL A 124 -11.25 -3.59 -7.68
C VAL A 124 -10.09 -4.25 -8.42
N GLU A 125 -9.70 -3.69 -9.55
CA GLU A 125 -8.63 -4.26 -10.37
C GLU A 125 -7.29 -4.26 -9.62
N GLY A 126 -6.98 -3.17 -8.91
CA GLY A 126 -5.75 -3.07 -8.12
C GLY A 126 -5.68 -4.14 -7.03
N ALA A 127 -6.74 -4.32 -6.25
CA ALA A 127 -6.80 -5.37 -5.24
C ALA A 127 -6.63 -6.76 -5.86
N TYR A 128 -7.29 -7.03 -6.99
CA TYR A 128 -7.15 -8.28 -7.73
C TYR A 128 -5.71 -8.51 -8.19
N LYS A 129 -5.10 -7.52 -8.82
CA LYS A 129 -3.73 -7.64 -9.37
C LYS A 129 -2.68 -7.89 -8.29
N VAL A 130 -2.74 -7.14 -7.20
CA VAL A 130 -1.79 -7.30 -6.10
C VAL A 130 -1.98 -8.64 -5.40
N THR A 131 -3.21 -8.99 -5.07
CA THR A 131 -3.52 -10.25 -4.38
C THR A 131 -3.14 -11.46 -5.23
N ARG A 132 -3.47 -11.44 -6.52
CA ARG A 132 -3.12 -12.52 -7.44
C ARG A 132 -1.60 -12.72 -7.51
N ALA A 133 -0.84 -11.65 -7.63
CA ALA A 133 0.62 -11.70 -7.71
C ALA A 133 1.26 -12.25 -6.43
N ALA A 134 0.64 -12.00 -5.28
CA ALA A 134 1.13 -12.42 -3.98
C ALA A 134 0.65 -13.82 -3.55
N TRP A 135 -0.29 -14.41 -4.28
CA TRP A 135 -1.00 -15.61 -3.84
C TRP A 135 -0.15 -16.90 -3.76
N PRO A 136 0.77 -17.19 -4.66
CA PRO A 136 1.52 -18.47 -4.67
C PRO A 136 2.24 -18.81 -3.38
#